data_67be7a4f11e7641984b76ed62ccb4c0e
#
_entry.id   67be7a4f11e7641984b76ed62ccb4c0e
#
_cell.length_a   1.000
_cell.length_b   1.000
_cell.length_c   1.000
_cell.angle_alpha   90.00
_cell.angle_beta   90.00
_cell.angle_gamma   90.00
#
_symmetry.space_group_name_H-M   'P 1'
#
loop_
_entity.id
_entity.type
_entity.pdbx_description
1 polymer ?
#
loop_
_entity_poly.entity_id
_entity_poly.type
_entity_poly.pdbx_seq_one_letter_code
_entity_poly.pdbx_strand_id
1 'polypeptide(L)'
;MLEGLLIGLETAFSLKNLFMVIGGCIIGTFIGMLPGLGPMSIIAIMIPVAITLGDPSAALILLAGVYYGAIFGGSTSSILLNAPGVAGTVATSFDGYPMARAGKAGKALTIAAISSFAGGTIGAILLMIFAPALSSVALLFHSAEYFALMIVGLSAIAAFAGSGQVAKAILMTLLGLMMATVGEGALFNMPRFTMGLMDLQSGFSFITLAMAIFALPEAIFLVLNPARAAHSESGKIENLRITKQEAKSIAPVIGRQSAQGFFIGVLPGAGATIASFLGYAVERNIAPEHEKKEFGQGSIKGLAAPETANNAACTGSFVPLLTLGIPRSGTTAILLGALLALNVSPGPRLMTDEPQIFWAVIISMYIGNVVLLILNLPLIPYIAKILTIPRTFLIPFILFFTLMGSYIGQNNSTELLILVGLGVCATIMRFANYPMAPLLIGFILGRMLEDNFSRSMQLYDGINFIIERPMTMVLLFLAAFLVIVPYLRLAKSKKVD
;
A
#
# COMPACT_ATOMS: atom_id res chain seq x y z
N MET A 1 -1.22 -27.34 -3.83
CA MET A 1 -1.81 -26.43 -2.85
C MET A 1 -1.53 -26.85 -1.41
N LEU A 2 -1.87 -28.08 -0.99
CA LEU A 2 -1.63 -28.55 0.38
C LEU A 2 -0.12 -28.56 0.73
N GLU A 3 0.71 -29.06 -0.17
CA GLU A 3 2.15 -29.09 -0.01
C GLU A 3 2.75 -27.68 0.12
N GLY A 4 2.31 -26.74 -0.73
CA GLY A 4 2.73 -25.34 -0.64
C GLY A 4 2.31 -24.69 0.67
N LEU A 5 1.11 -24.99 1.21
CA LEU A 5 0.68 -24.53 2.52
C LEU A 5 1.56 -25.06 3.65
N LEU A 6 1.97 -26.33 3.60
CA LEU A 6 2.88 -26.92 4.59
C LEU A 6 4.26 -26.23 4.56
N ILE A 7 4.82 -26.03 3.37
CA ILE A 7 6.07 -25.28 3.19
C ILE A 7 5.94 -23.85 3.74
N GLY A 8 4.84 -23.18 3.43
CA GLY A 8 4.56 -21.84 3.92
C GLY A 8 4.42 -21.77 5.45
N LEU A 9 3.77 -22.78 6.06
CA LEU A 9 3.67 -22.89 7.53
C LEU A 9 5.05 -23.06 8.15
N GLU A 10 5.86 -24.00 7.67
CA GLU A 10 7.20 -24.23 8.17
C GLU A 10 8.06 -22.95 8.06
N THR A 11 8.01 -22.29 6.91
CA THR A 11 8.75 -21.04 6.68
C THR A 11 8.25 -19.91 7.59
N ALA A 12 6.94 -19.66 7.67
CA ALA A 12 6.38 -18.55 8.45
C ALA A 12 6.57 -18.74 9.96
N PHE A 13 6.51 -19.98 10.46
CA PHE A 13 6.73 -20.30 11.87
C PHE A 13 8.20 -20.50 12.23
N SER A 14 9.15 -20.37 11.30
CA SER A 14 10.56 -20.32 11.64
C SER A 14 10.84 -19.16 12.62
N LEU A 15 11.76 -19.36 13.55
CA LEU A 15 12.07 -18.36 14.58
C LEU A 15 12.45 -17.00 13.96
N LYS A 16 13.23 -17.02 12.87
CA LYS A 16 13.60 -15.81 12.11
C LYS A 16 12.36 -15.06 11.61
N ASN A 17 11.46 -15.77 10.95
CA ASN A 17 10.27 -15.16 10.33
C ASN A 17 9.24 -14.72 11.37
N LEU A 18 9.13 -15.40 12.51
CA LEU A 18 8.33 -14.93 13.64
C LEU A 18 8.86 -13.60 14.19
N PHE A 19 10.16 -13.43 14.32
CA PHE A 19 10.76 -12.15 14.70
C PHE A 19 10.50 -11.07 13.65
N MET A 20 10.52 -11.41 12.35
CA MET A 20 10.22 -10.46 11.27
C MET A 20 8.76 -10.01 11.30
N VAL A 21 7.81 -10.94 11.48
CA VAL A 21 6.37 -10.58 11.62
C VAL A 21 6.17 -9.66 12.82
N ILE A 22 6.66 -10.06 13.99
CA ILE A 22 6.48 -9.29 15.23
C ILE A 22 7.14 -7.92 15.11
N GLY A 23 8.41 -7.88 14.67
CA GLY A 23 9.15 -6.63 14.47
C GLY A 23 8.47 -5.70 13.46
N GLY A 24 8.04 -6.24 12.33
CA GLY A 24 7.30 -5.48 11.31
C GLY A 24 5.99 -4.90 11.86
N CYS A 25 5.20 -5.70 12.56
CA CYS A 25 3.95 -5.24 13.18
C CYS A 25 4.19 -4.15 14.24
N ILE A 26 5.23 -4.29 15.07
CA ILE A 26 5.61 -3.29 16.08
C ILE A 26 6.03 -1.98 15.40
N ILE A 27 7.00 -2.04 14.49
CA ILE A 27 7.52 -0.86 13.78
C ILE A 27 6.39 -0.17 13.01
N GLY A 28 5.60 -0.95 12.26
CA GLY A 28 4.46 -0.43 11.51
C GLY A 28 3.45 0.27 12.41
N THR A 29 3.03 -0.38 13.51
CA THR A 29 2.06 0.19 14.45
C THR A 29 2.57 1.49 15.06
N PHE A 30 3.81 1.53 15.53
CA PHE A 30 4.39 2.70 16.16
C PHE A 30 4.50 3.88 15.22
N ILE A 31 5.08 3.66 14.04
CA ILE A 31 5.28 4.75 13.08
C ILE A 31 3.94 5.13 12.42
N GLY A 32 3.06 4.15 12.18
CA GLY A 32 1.72 4.39 11.63
C GLY A 32 0.82 5.24 12.53
N MET A 33 1.03 5.24 13.84
CA MET A 33 0.36 6.15 14.77
C MET A 33 0.78 7.61 14.58
N LEU A 34 1.94 7.87 14.00
CA LEU A 34 2.47 9.22 13.85
C LEU A 34 1.82 9.90 12.65
N PRO A 35 0.99 10.95 12.85
CA PRO A 35 0.32 11.62 11.74
C PRO A 35 1.32 12.18 10.73
N GLY A 36 1.11 11.89 9.45
CA GLY A 36 1.96 12.33 8.35
C GLY A 36 2.90 11.26 7.82
N LEU A 37 3.30 10.26 8.62
CA LEU A 37 4.11 9.13 8.17
C LEU A 37 3.21 8.02 7.61
N GLY A 38 2.91 8.09 6.34
CA GLY A 38 2.12 7.05 5.66
C GLY A 38 2.88 5.72 5.51
N PRO A 39 2.18 4.60 5.22
CA PRO A 39 2.80 3.29 5.08
C PRO A 39 3.87 3.24 3.98
N MET A 40 3.75 4.05 2.95
CA MET A 40 4.75 4.16 1.88
C MET A 40 6.11 4.61 2.41
N SER A 41 6.13 5.67 3.23
CA SER A 41 7.37 6.20 3.80
C SER A 41 8.04 5.18 4.73
N ILE A 42 7.24 4.50 5.55
CA ILE A 42 7.76 3.51 6.51
C ILE A 42 8.38 2.32 5.78
N ILE A 43 7.67 1.77 4.79
CA ILE A 43 8.17 0.63 4.01
C ILE A 43 9.42 1.05 3.24
N ALA A 44 9.45 2.24 2.62
CA ALA A 44 10.63 2.73 1.92
C ALA A 44 11.86 2.80 2.84
N ILE A 45 11.70 3.32 4.07
CA ILE A 45 12.76 3.37 5.08
C ILE A 45 13.22 1.95 5.49
N MET A 46 12.31 0.98 5.50
CA MET A 46 12.60 -0.40 5.92
C MET A 46 13.18 -1.29 4.81
N ILE A 47 13.11 -0.87 3.54
CA ILE A 47 13.68 -1.67 2.43
C ILE A 47 15.14 -2.03 2.63
N PRO A 48 16.05 -1.10 2.96
CA PRO A 48 17.46 -1.44 3.19
C PRO A 48 17.64 -2.49 4.27
N VAL A 49 16.88 -2.37 5.37
CA VAL A 49 16.90 -3.38 6.46
C VAL A 49 16.41 -4.74 5.94
N ALA A 50 15.32 -4.75 5.16
CA ALA A 50 14.78 -5.96 4.58
C ALA A 50 15.78 -6.66 3.63
N ILE A 51 16.49 -5.90 2.80
CA ILE A 51 17.49 -6.44 1.86
C ILE A 51 18.69 -7.03 2.59
N THR A 52 19.16 -6.40 3.68
CA THR A 52 20.30 -6.94 4.46
C THR A 52 20.01 -8.31 5.12
N LEU A 53 18.73 -8.73 5.21
CA LEU A 53 18.38 -10.05 5.70
C LEU A 53 18.85 -11.19 4.79
N GLY A 54 19.10 -10.91 3.49
CA GLY A 54 19.54 -11.87 2.49
C GLY A 54 18.54 -13.00 2.20
N ASP A 55 17.30 -12.87 2.68
CA ASP A 55 16.24 -13.87 2.57
C ASP A 55 14.94 -13.16 2.14
N PRO A 56 14.49 -13.40 0.89
CA PRO A 56 13.30 -12.74 0.36
C PRO A 56 12.02 -13.01 1.16
N SER A 57 11.87 -14.22 1.72
CA SER A 57 10.72 -14.56 2.55
C SER A 57 10.67 -13.70 3.81
N ALA A 58 11.79 -13.62 4.54
CA ALA A 58 11.91 -12.81 5.75
C ALA A 58 11.73 -11.33 5.46
N ALA A 59 12.30 -10.84 4.37
CA ALA A 59 12.19 -9.45 3.92
C ALA A 59 10.72 -9.07 3.61
N LEU A 60 10.03 -9.90 2.83
CA LEU A 60 8.64 -9.62 2.46
C LEU A 60 7.69 -9.74 3.66
N ILE A 61 7.93 -10.72 4.55
CA ILE A 61 7.19 -10.88 5.81
C ILE A 61 7.35 -9.63 6.70
N LEU A 62 8.59 -9.13 6.86
CA LEU A 62 8.86 -7.90 7.60
C LEU A 62 8.10 -6.71 7.02
N LEU A 63 8.21 -6.48 5.70
CA LEU A 63 7.58 -5.35 5.02
C LEU A 63 6.05 -5.44 5.01
N ALA A 64 5.49 -6.66 4.88
CA ALA A 64 4.06 -6.89 5.00
C ALA A 64 3.56 -6.59 6.42
N GLY A 65 4.31 -7.04 7.45
CA GLY A 65 4.04 -6.72 8.84
C GLY A 65 4.04 -5.22 9.11
N VAL A 66 5.02 -4.49 8.54
CA VAL A 66 5.08 -3.02 8.59
C VAL A 66 3.84 -2.39 7.94
N TYR A 67 3.41 -2.90 6.79
CA TYR A 67 2.22 -2.39 6.10
C TYR A 67 0.96 -2.53 6.96
N TYR A 68 0.68 -3.73 7.46
CA TYR A 68 -0.48 -3.97 8.31
C TYR A 68 -0.39 -3.19 9.61
N GLY A 69 0.78 -3.18 10.25
CA GLY A 69 1.02 -2.40 11.45
C GLY A 69 0.72 -0.92 11.27
N ALA A 70 1.13 -0.34 10.14
CA ALA A 70 0.87 1.07 9.84
C ALA A 70 -0.62 1.40 9.73
N ILE A 71 -1.43 0.49 9.17
CA ILE A 71 -2.89 0.67 9.08
C ILE A 71 -3.51 0.64 10.50
N PHE A 72 -3.18 -0.36 11.31
CA PHE A 72 -3.68 -0.45 12.69
C PHE A 72 -3.25 0.76 13.54
N GLY A 73 -1.98 1.15 13.45
CA GLY A 73 -1.48 2.34 14.15
C GLY A 73 -2.18 3.62 13.74
N GLY A 74 -2.42 3.79 12.44
CA GLY A 74 -3.13 4.93 11.88
C GLY A 74 -4.56 5.09 12.40
N SER A 75 -5.24 3.99 12.69
CA SER A 75 -6.57 4.00 13.32
C SER A 75 -6.53 4.59 14.72
N THR A 76 -5.51 4.28 15.49
CA THR A 76 -5.33 4.81 16.84
C THR A 76 -5.20 6.34 16.86
N SER A 77 -4.36 6.90 15.98
CA SER A 77 -4.23 8.37 15.89
C SER A 77 -5.47 9.04 15.31
N SER A 78 -6.19 8.38 14.41
CA SER A 78 -7.48 8.85 13.89
C SER A 78 -8.54 8.97 14.99
N ILE A 79 -8.60 7.99 15.88
CA ILE A 79 -9.56 7.94 16.99
C ILE A 79 -9.18 8.92 18.09
N LEU A 80 -7.90 8.94 18.53
CA LEU A 80 -7.50 9.72 19.71
C LEU A 80 -7.21 11.18 19.40
N LEU A 81 -6.72 11.51 18.19
CA LEU A 81 -6.21 12.84 17.86
C LEU A 81 -6.98 13.53 16.73
N ASN A 82 -7.92 12.85 16.07
CA ASN A 82 -8.51 13.30 14.78
C ASN A 82 -7.44 13.67 13.74
N ALA A 83 -6.32 12.97 13.80
CA ALA A 83 -5.16 13.18 12.93
C ALA A 83 -4.76 11.83 12.33
N PRO A 84 -5.38 11.43 11.21
CA PRO A 84 -5.13 10.14 10.59
C PRO A 84 -3.65 9.92 10.29
N GLY A 85 -3.08 8.82 10.79
CA GLY A 85 -1.71 8.42 10.47
C GLY A 85 -1.56 7.96 9.02
N VAL A 86 -2.62 7.36 8.49
CA VAL A 86 -2.69 6.88 7.11
C VAL A 86 -4.00 7.30 6.45
N ALA A 87 -3.98 7.51 5.12
CA ALA A 87 -5.17 7.96 4.38
C ALA A 87 -6.36 6.98 4.49
N GLY A 88 -6.08 5.68 4.64
CA GLY A 88 -7.11 4.64 4.80
C GLY A 88 -7.90 4.73 6.10
N THR A 89 -7.41 5.47 7.11
CA THR A 89 -8.07 5.62 8.40
C THR A 89 -8.74 6.98 8.60
N VAL A 90 -8.85 7.78 7.54
CA VAL A 90 -9.57 9.08 7.61
C VAL A 90 -11.05 8.86 7.95
N ALA A 91 -11.72 7.91 7.31
CA ALA A 91 -13.13 7.63 7.59
C ALA A 91 -13.35 7.10 9.03
N THR A 92 -12.35 6.45 9.62
CA THR A 92 -12.34 6.02 11.02
C THR A 92 -12.53 7.19 12.00
N SER A 93 -11.95 8.36 11.66
CA SER A 93 -12.06 9.53 12.54
C SER A 93 -13.48 10.10 12.60
N PHE A 94 -14.33 9.84 11.61
CA PHE A 94 -15.69 10.39 11.55
C PHE A 94 -16.54 9.98 12.76
N ASP A 95 -16.43 8.76 13.21
CA ASP A 95 -17.14 8.24 14.38
C ASP A 95 -16.20 7.92 15.55
N GLY A 96 -14.97 7.51 15.26
CA GLY A 96 -13.99 7.15 16.29
C GLY A 96 -13.60 8.34 17.17
N TYR A 97 -13.33 9.51 16.59
CA TYR A 97 -12.97 10.70 17.34
C TYR A 97 -14.14 11.28 18.18
N PRO A 98 -15.38 11.39 17.66
CA PRO A 98 -16.53 11.72 18.50
C PRO A 98 -16.72 10.77 19.69
N MET A 99 -16.53 9.45 19.48
CA MET A 99 -16.55 8.49 20.60
C MET A 99 -15.47 8.79 21.64
N ALA A 100 -14.25 9.06 21.20
CA ALA A 100 -13.14 9.39 22.10
C ALA A 100 -13.41 10.66 22.89
N ARG A 101 -13.93 11.72 22.25
CA ARG A 101 -14.35 12.98 22.88
C ARG A 101 -15.48 12.78 23.88
N ALA A 102 -16.36 11.81 23.67
CA ALA A 102 -17.42 11.43 24.59
C ALA A 102 -16.94 10.52 25.76
N GLY A 103 -15.62 10.38 25.97
CA GLY A 103 -15.03 9.55 27.02
C GLY A 103 -15.08 8.05 26.75
N LYS A 104 -15.39 7.64 25.50
CA LYS A 104 -15.50 6.24 25.08
C LYS A 104 -14.31 5.80 24.22
N ALA A 105 -13.12 6.39 24.44
CA ALA A 105 -11.92 6.10 23.66
C ALA A 105 -11.54 4.62 23.68
N GLY A 106 -11.56 3.97 24.85
CA GLY A 106 -11.26 2.54 24.97
C GLY A 106 -12.23 1.67 24.18
N LYS A 107 -13.53 1.98 24.20
CA LYS A 107 -14.53 1.29 23.40
C LYS A 107 -14.27 1.48 21.88
N ALA A 108 -13.98 2.69 21.44
CA ALA A 108 -13.68 2.98 20.05
C ALA A 108 -12.45 2.19 19.55
N LEU A 109 -11.37 2.19 20.33
CA LEU A 109 -10.16 1.41 20.02
C LEU A 109 -10.44 -0.10 19.98
N THR A 110 -11.30 -0.61 20.87
CA THR A 110 -11.69 -2.03 20.86
C THR A 110 -12.47 -2.39 19.60
N ILE A 111 -13.44 -1.57 19.19
CA ILE A 111 -14.21 -1.79 17.95
C ILE A 111 -13.27 -1.75 16.75
N ALA A 112 -12.38 -0.75 16.67
CA ALA A 112 -11.40 -0.64 15.60
C ALA A 112 -10.50 -1.88 15.54
N ALA A 113 -9.90 -2.30 16.66
CA ALA A 113 -9.01 -3.46 16.70
C ALA A 113 -9.71 -4.77 16.28
N ILE A 114 -10.93 -5.02 16.76
CA ILE A 114 -11.69 -6.22 16.41
C ILE A 114 -12.11 -6.19 14.94
N SER A 115 -12.57 -5.05 14.44
CA SER A 115 -13.01 -4.88 13.06
C SER A 115 -11.83 -5.04 12.08
N SER A 116 -10.67 -4.45 12.41
CA SER A 116 -9.44 -4.57 11.64
C SER A 116 -8.91 -6.01 11.63
N PHE A 117 -8.88 -6.65 12.80
CA PHE A 117 -8.49 -8.06 12.92
C PHE A 117 -9.38 -8.98 12.08
N ALA A 118 -10.69 -8.81 12.19
CA ALA A 118 -11.64 -9.62 11.45
C ALA A 118 -11.56 -9.36 9.94
N GLY A 119 -11.48 -8.09 9.53
CA GLY A 119 -11.31 -7.68 8.13
C GLY A 119 -10.05 -8.23 7.50
N GLY A 120 -8.92 -8.10 8.20
CA GLY A 120 -7.61 -8.63 7.78
C GLY A 120 -7.61 -10.16 7.70
N THR A 121 -8.21 -10.85 8.68
CA THR A 121 -8.27 -12.32 8.72
C THR A 121 -9.17 -12.87 7.62
N ILE A 122 -10.38 -12.34 7.45
CA ILE A 122 -11.27 -12.73 6.36
C ILE A 122 -10.63 -12.41 5.01
N GLY A 123 -9.99 -11.26 4.88
CA GLY A 123 -9.23 -10.88 3.70
C GLY A 123 -8.11 -11.89 3.40
N ALA A 124 -7.38 -12.37 4.41
CA ALA A 124 -6.32 -13.38 4.23
C ALA A 124 -6.90 -14.75 3.79
N ILE A 125 -8.07 -15.13 4.31
CA ILE A 125 -8.80 -16.33 3.83
C ILE A 125 -9.16 -16.17 2.35
N LEU A 126 -9.73 -15.04 1.98
CA LEU A 126 -10.06 -14.75 0.58
C LEU A 126 -8.80 -14.70 -0.30
N LEU A 127 -7.70 -14.13 0.16
CA LEU A 127 -6.42 -14.13 -0.54
C LEU A 127 -5.93 -15.56 -0.79
N MET A 128 -5.97 -16.41 0.23
CA MET A 128 -5.55 -17.80 0.13
C MET A 128 -6.39 -18.60 -0.89
N ILE A 129 -7.66 -18.24 -1.08
CA ILE A 129 -8.57 -18.89 -2.04
C ILE A 129 -8.37 -18.29 -3.44
N PHE A 130 -8.37 -16.97 -3.56
CA PHE A 130 -8.40 -16.29 -4.86
C PHE A 130 -7.03 -16.18 -5.52
N ALA A 131 -5.92 -16.10 -4.76
CA ALA A 131 -4.60 -15.95 -5.36
C ALA A 131 -4.19 -17.17 -6.21
N PRO A 132 -4.33 -18.43 -5.76
CA PRO A 132 -4.05 -19.58 -6.62
C PRO A 132 -4.95 -19.65 -7.86
N ALA A 133 -6.25 -19.30 -7.72
CA ALA A 133 -7.18 -19.27 -8.85
C ALA A 133 -6.78 -18.22 -9.88
N LEU A 134 -6.37 -17.03 -9.43
CA LEU A 134 -5.90 -15.97 -10.33
C LEU A 134 -4.54 -16.32 -10.96
N SER A 135 -3.62 -16.96 -10.21
CA SER A 135 -2.35 -17.42 -10.76
C SER A 135 -2.56 -18.40 -11.90
N SER A 136 -3.48 -19.37 -11.78
CA SER A 136 -3.77 -20.33 -12.84
C SER A 136 -4.31 -19.66 -14.11
N VAL A 137 -5.16 -18.64 -13.98
CA VAL A 137 -5.63 -17.85 -15.12
C VAL A 137 -4.49 -17.01 -15.70
N ALA A 138 -3.65 -16.44 -14.87
CA ALA A 138 -2.53 -15.59 -15.29
C ALA A 138 -1.43 -16.36 -16.02
N LEU A 139 -1.31 -17.67 -15.80
CA LEU A 139 -0.41 -18.55 -16.60
C LEU A 139 -0.80 -18.64 -18.07
N LEU A 140 -2.04 -18.31 -18.44
CA LEU A 140 -2.49 -18.23 -19.82
C LEU A 140 -2.04 -16.94 -20.54
N PHE A 141 -1.54 -15.97 -19.78
CA PHE A 141 -1.09 -14.69 -20.31
C PHE A 141 0.31 -14.81 -20.89
N HIS A 142 0.50 -14.22 -22.05
CA HIS A 142 1.78 -14.06 -22.73
C HIS A 142 2.24 -12.59 -22.61
N SER A 143 3.37 -12.26 -23.21
CA SER A 143 3.91 -10.89 -23.14
C SER A 143 2.91 -9.83 -23.64
N ALA A 144 2.08 -10.16 -24.65
CA ALA A 144 1.06 -9.24 -25.17
C ALA A 144 -0.01 -8.87 -24.13
N GLU A 145 -0.51 -9.86 -23.37
CA GLU A 145 -1.47 -9.63 -22.29
C GLU A 145 -0.83 -8.88 -21.13
N TYR A 146 0.42 -9.21 -20.78
CA TYR A 146 1.15 -8.46 -19.75
C TYR A 146 1.38 -7.01 -20.14
N PHE A 147 1.75 -6.74 -21.39
CA PHE A 147 1.83 -5.36 -21.91
C PHE A 147 0.51 -4.61 -21.75
N ALA A 148 -0.60 -5.21 -22.21
CA ALA A 148 -1.92 -4.60 -22.08
C ALA A 148 -2.33 -4.39 -20.62
N LEU A 149 -2.00 -5.34 -19.75
CA LEU A 149 -2.30 -5.28 -18.32
C LEU A 149 -1.51 -4.17 -17.61
N MET A 150 -0.25 -3.90 -18.04
CA MET A 150 0.52 -2.73 -17.54
C MET A 150 -0.17 -1.43 -17.94
N ILE A 151 -0.69 -1.33 -19.18
CA ILE A 151 -1.46 -0.16 -19.63
C ILE A 151 -2.74 0.00 -18.82
N VAL A 152 -3.47 -1.08 -18.50
CA VAL A 152 -4.63 -1.03 -17.58
C VAL A 152 -4.22 -0.50 -16.22
N GLY A 153 -3.10 -0.98 -15.65
CA GLY A 153 -2.57 -0.51 -14.37
C GLY A 153 -2.26 0.99 -14.37
N LEU A 154 -1.59 1.49 -15.41
CA LEU A 154 -1.28 2.91 -15.58
C LEU A 154 -2.55 3.75 -15.80
N SER A 155 -3.50 3.24 -16.60
CA SER A 155 -4.78 3.91 -16.86
C SER A 155 -5.64 4.04 -15.59
N ALA A 156 -5.60 3.04 -14.74
CA ALA A 156 -6.31 3.04 -13.47
C ALA A 156 -5.83 4.14 -12.52
N ILE A 157 -4.54 4.51 -12.57
CA ILE A 157 -4.00 5.62 -11.76
C ILE A 157 -4.74 6.93 -12.09
N ALA A 158 -4.94 7.20 -13.38
CA ALA A 158 -5.66 8.38 -13.84
C ALA A 158 -7.15 8.31 -13.46
N ALA A 159 -7.77 7.12 -13.58
CA ALA A 159 -9.18 6.92 -13.28
C ALA A 159 -9.52 7.14 -11.79
N PHE A 160 -8.62 6.79 -10.89
CA PHE A 160 -8.82 6.89 -9.44
C PHE A 160 -8.13 8.11 -8.80
N ALA A 161 -7.49 8.97 -9.58
CA ALA A 161 -7.02 10.24 -9.09
C ALA A 161 -8.20 11.12 -8.64
N GLY A 162 -8.07 11.77 -7.48
CA GLY A 162 -9.10 12.66 -6.97
C GLY A 162 -9.45 13.78 -7.94
N SER A 163 -10.64 14.36 -7.80
CA SER A 163 -11.08 15.48 -8.62
C SER A 163 -10.05 16.62 -8.59
N GLY A 164 -9.63 17.09 -9.77
CA GLY A 164 -8.57 18.12 -9.92
C GLY A 164 -7.14 17.59 -9.85
N GLN A 165 -6.90 16.31 -9.53
CA GLN A 165 -5.55 15.71 -9.46
C GLN A 165 -5.19 14.86 -10.69
N VAL A 166 -6.12 14.60 -11.60
CA VAL A 166 -5.93 13.69 -12.75
C VAL A 166 -4.74 14.13 -13.62
N ALA A 167 -4.66 15.41 -13.99
CA ALA A 167 -3.56 15.91 -14.81
C ALA A 167 -2.20 15.77 -14.11
N LYS A 168 -2.14 16.05 -12.80
CA LYS A 168 -0.93 15.89 -12.00
C LYS A 168 -0.54 14.42 -11.89
N ALA A 169 -1.50 13.51 -11.70
CA ALA A 169 -1.25 12.08 -11.62
C ALA A 169 -0.69 11.54 -12.96
N ILE A 170 -1.28 11.94 -14.09
CA ILE A 170 -0.78 11.57 -15.43
C ILE A 170 0.64 12.09 -15.63
N LEU A 171 0.90 13.37 -15.32
CA LEU A 171 2.23 13.96 -15.45
C LEU A 171 3.26 13.19 -14.62
N MET A 172 2.94 12.86 -13.38
CA MET A 172 3.83 12.11 -12.49
C MET A 172 4.06 10.67 -13.00
N THR A 173 3.03 10.03 -13.56
CA THR A 173 3.17 8.72 -14.21
C THR A 173 4.11 8.79 -15.42
N LEU A 174 3.94 9.80 -16.27
CA LEU A 174 4.81 10.01 -17.43
C LEU A 174 6.27 10.29 -17.01
N LEU A 175 6.48 11.11 -15.98
CA LEU A 175 7.82 11.32 -15.42
C LEU A 175 8.43 10.01 -14.91
N GLY A 176 7.64 9.16 -14.25
CA GLY A 176 8.09 7.83 -13.82
C GLY A 176 8.48 6.94 -14.99
N LEU A 177 7.66 6.91 -16.03
CA LEU A 177 7.95 6.18 -17.29
C LEU A 177 9.25 6.71 -17.94
N MET A 178 9.42 8.03 -18.03
CA MET A 178 10.66 8.64 -18.55
C MET A 178 11.88 8.25 -17.71
N MET A 179 11.78 8.27 -16.39
CA MET A 179 12.89 7.84 -15.52
C MET A 179 13.20 6.34 -15.72
N ALA A 180 12.24 5.51 -16.01
CA ALA A 180 12.43 4.08 -16.30
C ALA A 180 13.22 3.84 -17.60
N THR A 181 13.23 4.80 -18.54
CA THR A 181 14.01 4.67 -19.80
C THR A 181 15.49 5.03 -19.66
N VAL A 182 15.91 5.56 -18.51
CA VAL A 182 17.33 5.84 -18.24
C VAL A 182 18.09 4.54 -18.00
N GLY A 183 19.26 4.40 -18.61
CA GLY A 183 20.10 3.21 -18.49
C GLY A 183 20.08 2.34 -19.76
N GLU A 184 20.42 1.07 -19.63
CA GLU A 184 20.45 0.13 -20.75
C GLU A 184 19.04 -0.25 -21.21
N GLY A 185 18.83 -0.21 -22.52
CA GLY A 185 17.56 -0.62 -23.14
C GLY A 185 17.42 -2.13 -23.21
N ALA A 186 16.19 -2.64 -23.04
CA ALA A 186 15.86 -4.06 -22.93
C ALA A 186 16.30 -4.91 -24.17
N LEU A 187 16.36 -4.31 -25.38
CA LEU A 187 16.63 -5.06 -26.60
C LEU A 187 18.09 -5.03 -27.05
N PHE A 188 18.78 -3.91 -26.87
CA PHE A 188 20.07 -3.68 -27.51
C PHE A 188 21.23 -3.39 -26.53
N ASN A 189 20.95 -3.43 -25.23
CA ASN A 189 21.92 -3.08 -24.18
C ASN A 189 22.66 -1.74 -24.45
N MET A 190 22.02 -0.84 -25.21
CA MET A 190 22.59 0.48 -25.49
C MET A 190 22.21 1.44 -24.37
N PRO A 191 23.19 2.17 -23.81
CA PRO A 191 22.91 3.14 -22.76
C PRO A 191 22.08 4.30 -23.32
N ARG A 192 20.98 4.63 -22.63
CA ARG A 192 20.07 5.73 -22.97
C ARG A 192 20.02 6.74 -21.84
N PHE A 193 20.12 8.01 -22.17
CA PHE A 193 19.98 9.13 -21.22
C PHE A 193 20.95 9.09 -20.03
N THR A 194 22.08 8.38 -20.16
CA THR A 194 23.08 8.23 -19.08
C THR A 194 24.01 9.43 -18.94
N MET A 195 23.96 10.40 -19.89
CA MET A 195 24.82 11.58 -19.93
C MET A 195 26.32 11.25 -19.84
N GLY A 196 26.72 10.03 -20.23
CA GLY A 196 28.10 9.54 -20.14
C GLY A 196 28.53 9.08 -18.74
N LEU A 197 27.62 9.08 -17.75
CA LEU A 197 27.90 8.60 -16.41
C LEU A 197 27.78 7.07 -16.34
N MET A 198 28.85 6.39 -15.92
CA MET A 198 28.85 4.93 -15.78
C MET A 198 27.83 4.45 -14.74
N ASP A 199 27.64 5.22 -13.67
CA ASP A 199 26.71 4.90 -12.58
C ASP A 199 25.23 4.89 -13.03
N LEU A 200 24.90 5.58 -14.13
CA LEU A 200 23.56 5.60 -14.71
C LEU A 200 23.33 4.52 -15.80
N GLN A 201 24.31 3.67 -16.10
CA GLN A 201 24.14 2.61 -17.09
C GLN A 201 23.09 1.58 -16.65
N SER A 202 23.06 1.23 -15.38
CA SER A 202 22.01 0.38 -14.80
C SER A 202 20.67 1.11 -14.56
N GLY A 203 20.62 2.42 -14.88
CA GLY A 203 19.46 3.27 -14.60
C GLY A 203 19.36 3.70 -13.14
N PHE A 204 18.25 4.33 -12.77
CA PHE A 204 17.99 4.70 -11.38
C PHE A 204 17.71 3.46 -10.53
N SER A 205 18.34 3.40 -9.34
CA SER A 205 18.00 2.39 -8.35
C SER A 205 16.58 2.61 -7.83
N PHE A 206 15.78 1.54 -7.81
CA PHE A 206 14.45 1.59 -7.21
C PHE A 206 14.48 2.03 -5.74
N ILE A 207 15.47 1.53 -4.98
CA ILE A 207 15.60 1.81 -3.53
C ILE A 207 15.85 3.30 -3.34
N THR A 208 16.82 3.85 -4.05
CA THR A 208 17.17 5.27 -4.01
C THR A 208 15.99 6.14 -4.40
N LEU A 209 15.27 5.79 -5.48
CA LEU A 209 14.09 6.53 -5.92
C LEU A 209 12.97 6.48 -4.88
N ALA A 210 12.64 5.30 -4.33
CA ALA A 210 11.59 5.16 -3.33
C ALA A 210 11.89 5.98 -2.07
N MET A 211 13.15 5.95 -1.60
CA MET A 211 13.58 6.74 -0.45
C MET A 211 13.60 8.25 -0.74
N ALA A 212 14.03 8.65 -1.94
CA ALA A 212 14.04 10.05 -2.36
C ALA A 212 12.63 10.66 -2.40
N ILE A 213 11.63 9.91 -2.87
CA ILE A 213 10.27 10.46 -3.05
C ILE A 213 9.36 10.28 -1.83
N PHE A 214 9.67 9.37 -0.91
CA PHE A 214 8.83 9.13 0.27
C PHE A 214 9.53 9.42 1.59
N ALA A 215 10.76 8.98 1.80
CA ALA A 215 11.42 9.08 3.10
C ALA A 215 12.06 10.48 3.31
N LEU A 216 12.86 10.95 2.36
CA LEU A 216 13.55 12.24 2.49
C LEU A 216 12.59 13.44 2.57
N PRO A 217 11.54 13.55 1.73
CA PRO A 217 10.54 14.60 1.88
C PRO A 217 9.86 14.60 3.24
N GLU A 218 9.61 13.42 3.82
CA GLU A 218 8.99 13.33 5.15
C GLU A 218 9.89 13.92 6.23
N ALA A 219 11.20 13.63 6.21
CA ALA A 219 12.15 14.24 7.12
C ALA A 219 12.16 15.76 6.99
N ILE A 220 12.18 16.28 5.74
CA ILE A 220 12.15 17.73 5.47
C ILE A 220 10.84 18.35 5.98
N PHE A 221 9.70 17.72 5.74
CA PHE A 221 8.39 18.20 6.25
C PHE A 221 8.34 18.25 7.78
N LEU A 222 8.92 17.27 8.47
CA LEU A 222 9.02 17.27 9.94
C LEU A 222 9.87 18.43 10.46
N VAL A 223 10.97 18.77 9.75
CA VAL A 223 11.82 19.93 10.09
C VAL A 223 11.05 21.25 9.91
N LEU A 224 10.36 21.41 8.78
CA LEU A 224 9.67 22.64 8.43
C LEU A 224 8.37 22.89 9.23
N ASN A 225 7.77 21.85 9.80
CA ASN A 225 6.52 21.94 10.55
C ASN A 225 6.63 21.38 11.98
N PRO A 226 7.47 21.98 12.85
CA PRO A 226 7.68 21.47 14.20
C PRO A 226 6.42 21.58 15.09
N ALA A 227 5.54 22.56 14.81
CA ALA A 227 4.41 22.94 15.66
C ALA A 227 3.16 22.04 15.55
N ARG A 228 3.17 21.01 14.68
CA ARG A 228 2.08 20.02 14.62
C ARG A 228 2.17 18.93 15.69
N ALA A 229 2.72 19.24 16.86
CA ALA A 229 2.56 18.43 18.05
C ALA A 229 1.07 18.51 18.45
N ALA A 230 0.30 17.49 18.06
CA ALA A 230 -1.05 17.37 18.56
C ALA A 230 -0.96 17.28 20.09
N HIS A 231 -1.46 18.28 20.78
CA HIS A 231 -1.66 18.20 22.22
C HIS A 231 -2.70 17.09 22.43
N SER A 232 -2.23 15.95 22.85
CA SER A 232 -3.07 14.83 23.24
C SER A 232 -3.69 15.22 24.60
N GLU A 233 -4.86 15.82 24.59
CA GLU A 233 -5.80 15.73 25.71
C GLU A 233 -6.45 14.33 25.71
N SER A 234 -5.70 13.28 25.39
CA SER A 234 -6.22 11.94 25.51
C SER A 234 -6.40 11.62 26.99
N GLY A 235 -7.64 11.70 27.43
CA GLY A 235 -8.06 11.18 28.71
C GLY A 235 -7.59 9.73 28.85
N LYS A 236 -7.52 9.24 30.08
CA LYS A 236 -7.13 7.85 30.35
C LYS A 236 -7.92 6.90 29.46
N ILE A 237 -7.21 6.02 28.73
CA ILE A 237 -7.83 4.96 27.93
C ILE A 237 -8.31 3.91 28.92
N GLU A 238 -9.59 3.98 29.29
CA GLU A 238 -10.24 3.05 30.19
C GLU A 238 -11.32 2.26 29.44
N ASN A 239 -11.76 1.13 30.02
CA ASN A 239 -12.86 0.31 29.50
C ASN A 239 -12.66 -0.21 28.05
N LEU A 240 -11.64 -1.04 27.85
CA LEU A 240 -11.41 -1.79 26.61
C LEU A 240 -12.41 -2.94 26.45
N ARG A 241 -13.71 -2.65 26.56
CA ARG A 241 -14.76 -3.67 26.48
C ARG A 241 -15.92 -3.21 25.61
N ILE A 242 -16.45 -4.15 24.83
CA ILE A 242 -17.73 -4.02 24.12
C ILE A 242 -18.71 -5.04 24.67
N THR A 243 -19.98 -4.71 24.66
CA THR A 243 -21.05 -5.65 25.06
C THR A 243 -21.31 -6.70 24.00
N LYS A 244 -21.88 -7.84 24.39
CA LYS A 244 -22.28 -8.90 23.43
C LYS A 244 -23.27 -8.37 22.39
N GLN A 245 -24.13 -7.42 22.76
CA GLN A 245 -25.10 -6.81 21.87
C GLN A 245 -24.43 -5.92 20.83
N GLU A 246 -23.44 -5.11 21.21
CA GLU A 246 -22.64 -4.29 20.30
C GLU A 246 -21.83 -5.18 19.33
N ALA A 247 -21.17 -6.22 19.84
CA ALA A 247 -20.48 -7.21 19.00
C ALA A 247 -21.42 -7.86 17.95
N LYS A 248 -22.63 -8.22 18.38
CA LYS A 248 -23.66 -8.78 17.49
C LYS A 248 -24.13 -7.77 16.43
N SER A 249 -24.19 -6.49 16.76
CA SER A 249 -24.63 -5.45 15.84
C SER A 249 -23.57 -5.10 14.77
N ILE A 250 -22.28 -5.22 15.07
CA ILE A 250 -21.18 -4.97 14.11
C ILE A 250 -20.82 -6.21 13.29
N ALA A 251 -21.16 -7.42 13.71
CA ALA A 251 -20.80 -8.66 13.00
C ALA A 251 -21.27 -8.69 11.52
N PRO A 252 -22.53 -8.33 11.18
CA PRO A 252 -22.94 -8.27 9.78
C PRO A 252 -22.24 -7.16 8.99
N VAL A 253 -21.87 -6.05 9.64
CA VAL A 253 -21.03 -4.99 9.04
C VAL A 253 -19.67 -5.55 8.66
N ILE A 254 -19.02 -6.24 9.60
CA ILE A 254 -17.72 -6.90 9.38
C ILE A 254 -17.80 -7.87 8.20
N GLY A 255 -18.81 -8.74 8.14
CA GLY A 255 -18.97 -9.69 7.04
C GLY A 255 -19.07 -9.00 5.67
N ARG A 256 -19.95 -8.01 5.54
CA ARG A 256 -20.15 -7.26 4.28
C ARG A 256 -18.89 -6.49 3.89
N GLN A 257 -18.31 -5.77 4.84
CA GLN A 257 -17.19 -4.89 4.58
C GLN A 257 -15.87 -5.64 4.36
N SER A 258 -15.72 -6.85 4.90
CA SER A 258 -14.60 -7.73 4.56
C SER A 258 -14.65 -8.15 3.09
N ALA A 259 -15.81 -8.60 2.59
CA ALA A 259 -15.96 -8.96 1.18
C ALA A 259 -15.78 -7.74 0.27
N GLN A 260 -16.52 -6.64 0.53
CA GLN A 260 -16.45 -5.42 -0.27
C GLN A 260 -15.03 -4.86 -0.27
N GLY A 261 -14.39 -4.73 0.88
CA GLY A 261 -13.04 -4.19 1.02
C GLY A 261 -12.03 -5.04 0.26
N PHE A 262 -12.09 -6.37 0.40
CA PHE A 262 -11.20 -7.27 -0.31
C PHE A 262 -11.27 -7.09 -1.83
N PHE A 263 -12.47 -7.11 -2.42
CA PHE A 263 -12.62 -6.95 -3.87
C PHE A 263 -12.21 -5.54 -4.33
N ILE A 264 -12.49 -4.50 -3.57
CA ILE A 264 -11.97 -3.14 -3.86
C ILE A 264 -10.43 -3.17 -3.79
N GLY A 265 -9.85 -3.85 -2.82
CA GLY A 265 -8.41 -4.09 -2.72
C GLY A 265 -7.82 -4.79 -3.94
N VAL A 266 -8.49 -5.70 -4.58
CA VAL A 266 -8.07 -6.36 -5.83
C VAL A 266 -8.12 -5.40 -7.04
N LEU A 267 -8.99 -4.40 -7.09
CA LEU A 267 -9.15 -3.49 -8.24
C LEU A 267 -8.02 -2.44 -8.35
N PRO A 268 -7.47 -2.11 -9.54
CA PRO A 268 -6.43 -1.10 -9.73
C PRO A 268 -6.84 0.30 -9.25
N GLY A 269 -5.93 0.98 -8.52
CA GLY A 269 -6.10 2.39 -8.12
C GLY A 269 -7.05 2.65 -6.95
N ALA A 270 -7.91 1.69 -6.57
CA ALA A 270 -8.90 1.92 -5.51
C ALA A 270 -8.29 2.02 -4.10
N GLY A 271 -7.38 1.12 -3.77
CA GLY A 271 -6.65 1.13 -2.50
C GLY A 271 -7.52 1.05 -1.23
N ALA A 272 -6.85 0.95 -0.09
CA ALA A 272 -7.50 0.88 1.22
C ALA A 272 -8.30 2.15 1.57
N THR A 273 -7.89 3.32 1.07
CA THR A 273 -8.57 4.58 1.29
C THR A 273 -9.98 4.57 0.70
N ILE A 274 -10.12 4.19 -0.57
CA ILE A 274 -11.43 4.14 -1.24
C ILE A 274 -12.31 3.08 -0.60
N ALA A 275 -11.74 1.92 -0.25
CA ALA A 275 -12.47 0.87 0.45
C ALA A 275 -13.06 1.36 1.78
N SER A 276 -12.27 2.10 2.56
CA SER A 276 -12.68 2.69 3.83
C SER A 276 -13.87 3.66 3.68
N PHE A 277 -13.76 4.63 2.75
CA PHE A 277 -14.83 5.60 2.51
C PHE A 277 -16.10 4.94 1.95
N LEU A 278 -15.96 4.01 1.01
CA LEU A 278 -17.10 3.27 0.47
C LEU A 278 -17.76 2.40 1.52
N GLY A 279 -16.97 1.73 2.38
CA GLY A 279 -17.50 0.95 3.48
C GLY A 279 -18.37 1.80 4.43
N TYR A 280 -17.86 2.98 4.81
CA TYR A 280 -18.61 3.93 5.60
C TYR A 280 -19.91 4.38 4.90
N ALA A 281 -19.82 4.77 3.63
CA ALA A 281 -20.96 5.25 2.87
C ALA A 281 -22.04 4.17 2.68
N VAL A 282 -21.64 2.93 2.38
CA VAL A 282 -22.58 1.81 2.22
C VAL A 282 -23.32 1.55 3.52
N GLU A 283 -22.61 1.42 4.65
CA GLU A 283 -23.25 1.13 5.93
C GLU A 283 -24.18 2.27 6.37
N ARG A 284 -23.80 3.52 6.15
CA ARG A 284 -24.68 4.66 6.40
C ARG A 284 -25.94 4.62 5.54
N ASN A 285 -25.82 4.27 4.25
CA ASN A 285 -26.96 4.24 3.32
C ASN A 285 -27.96 3.14 3.65
N ILE A 286 -27.49 1.94 4.05
CA ILE A 286 -28.35 0.80 4.39
C ILE A 286 -28.88 0.84 5.82
N ALA A 287 -28.33 1.72 6.68
CA ALA A 287 -28.77 1.87 8.04
C ALA A 287 -30.23 2.37 8.12
N PRO A 288 -31.01 1.92 9.11
CA PRO A 288 -32.34 2.49 9.41
C PRO A 288 -32.24 4.00 9.69
N GLU A 289 -33.29 4.76 9.40
CA GLU A 289 -33.28 6.23 9.53
C GLU A 289 -32.91 6.73 10.93
N HIS A 290 -33.26 6.00 11.99
CA HIS A 290 -32.92 6.35 13.34
C HIS A 290 -31.40 6.19 13.61
N GLU A 291 -30.74 5.16 13.03
CA GLU A 291 -29.29 4.94 13.13
C GLU A 291 -28.48 5.86 12.24
N LYS A 292 -29.02 6.31 11.08
CA LYS A 292 -28.31 7.21 10.17
C LYS A 292 -27.86 8.51 10.85
N LYS A 293 -28.61 8.97 11.84
CA LYS A 293 -28.31 10.19 12.60
C LYS A 293 -27.10 10.02 13.53
N GLU A 294 -26.75 8.77 13.87
CA GLU A 294 -25.59 8.46 14.72
C GLU A 294 -24.28 8.53 13.94
N PHE A 295 -24.32 8.32 12.61
CA PHE A 295 -23.13 8.40 11.76
C PHE A 295 -22.56 9.82 11.76
N GLY A 296 -21.26 9.92 12.08
CA GLY A 296 -20.56 11.17 12.32
C GLY A 296 -20.69 11.70 13.76
N GLN A 297 -21.42 10.99 14.65
CA GLN A 297 -21.62 11.35 16.05
C GLN A 297 -21.13 10.26 17.03
N GLY A 298 -20.48 9.22 16.53
CA GLY A 298 -19.95 8.12 17.34
C GLY A 298 -20.69 6.79 17.11
N SER A 299 -21.14 6.54 15.87
CA SER A 299 -21.73 5.26 15.47
C SER A 299 -20.74 4.12 15.54
N ILE A 300 -21.08 3.05 16.27
CA ILE A 300 -20.23 1.84 16.32
C ILE A 300 -20.16 1.13 14.97
N LYS A 301 -21.21 1.17 14.15
CA LYS A 301 -21.25 0.64 12.79
C LYS A 301 -20.45 1.54 11.85
N GLY A 302 -20.55 2.86 12.03
CA GLY A 302 -19.78 3.86 11.27
C GLY A 302 -18.28 3.78 11.54
N LEU A 303 -17.87 3.30 12.71
CA LEU A 303 -16.48 3.02 13.04
C LEU A 303 -16.02 1.64 12.52
N ALA A 304 -16.83 0.60 12.69
CA ALA A 304 -16.47 -0.75 12.29
C ALA A 304 -16.33 -0.93 10.77
N ALA A 305 -17.17 -0.23 9.99
CA ALA A 305 -17.20 -0.36 8.53
C ALA A 305 -15.87 0.03 7.84
N PRO A 306 -15.35 1.26 8.02
CA PRO A 306 -14.10 1.68 7.39
C PRO A 306 -12.90 0.85 7.87
N GLU A 307 -12.87 0.45 9.14
CA GLU A 307 -11.79 -0.35 9.70
C GLU A 307 -11.74 -1.75 9.10
N THR A 308 -12.88 -2.40 8.97
CA THR A 308 -12.96 -3.70 8.31
C THR A 308 -12.58 -3.60 6.84
N ALA A 309 -13.15 -2.63 6.12
CA ALA A 309 -12.95 -2.48 4.68
C ALA A 309 -11.50 -2.16 4.33
N ASN A 310 -10.82 -1.29 5.08
CA ASN A 310 -9.43 -0.91 4.78
C ASN A 310 -8.47 -2.09 5.00
N ASN A 311 -8.62 -2.86 6.08
CA ASN A 311 -7.77 -4.02 6.36
C ASN A 311 -8.00 -5.16 5.37
N ALA A 312 -9.25 -5.44 5.01
CA ALA A 312 -9.56 -6.39 3.95
C ALA A 312 -9.00 -5.95 2.59
N ALA A 313 -9.04 -4.65 2.28
CA ALA A 313 -8.48 -4.12 1.03
C ALA A 313 -6.94 -4.19 1.01
N CYS A 314 -6.27 -3.97 2.15
CA CYS A 314 -4.82 -4.17 2.26
C CYS A 314 -4.45 -5.61 1.90
N THR A 315 -5.15 -6.59 2.45
CA THR A 315 -4.93 -8.00 2.15
C THR A 315 -5.27 -8.32 0.69
N GLY A 316 -6.40 -7.82 0.18
CA GLY A 316 -6.82 -7.98 -1.23
C GLY A 316 -5.80 -7.44 -2.23
N SER A 317 -5.03 -6.41 -1.85
CA SER A 317 -4.00 -5.82 -2.71
C SER A 317 -2.81 -6.74 -2.98
N PHE A 318 -2.60 -7.76 -2.17
CA PHE A 318 -1.57 -8.77 -2.39
C PHE A 318 -1.95 -9.79 -3.47
N VAL A 319 -3.24 -9.94 -3.80
CA VAL A 319 -3.66 -10.83 -4.90
C VAL A 319 -2.94 -10.45 -6.20
N PRO A 320 -3.17 -9.27 -6.80
CA PRO A 320 -2.51 -8.93 -8.04
C PRO A 320 -1.00 -8.68 -7.88
N LEU A 321 -0.53 -8.28 -6.70
CA LEU A 321 0.90 -8.13 -6.44
C LEU A 321 1.63 -9.47 -6.59
N LEU A 322 1.14 -10.52 -5.94
CA LEU A 322 1.81 -11.82 -5.93
C LEU A 322 1.54 -12.64 -7.18
N THR A 323 0.34 -12.51 -7.78
CA THR A 323 -0.10 -13.38 -8.90
C THR A 323 0.13 -12.77 -10.28
N LEU A 324 0.13 -11.45 -10.40
CA LEU A 324 0.30 -10.74 -11.68
C LEU A 324 1.56 -9.87 -11.69
N GLY A 325 2.20 -9.65 -10.55
CA GLY A 325 3.33 -8.73 -10.44
C GLY A 325 2.94 -7.27 -10.69
N ILE A 326 1.69 -6.90 -10.37
CA ILE A 326 1.17 -5.56 -10.64
C ILE A 326 0.84 -4.85 -9.34
N PRO A 327 1.42 -3.66 -9.11
CA PRO A 327 1.12 -2.89 -7.93
C PRO A 327 -0.24 -2.20 -8.07
N ARG A 328 -0.99 -2.13 -6.98
CA ARG A 328 -2.34 -1.55 -6.90
C ARG A 328 -2.35 -0.15 -6.32
N SER A 329 -1.33 0.17 -5.53
CA SER A 329 -1.17 1.42 -4.80
C SER A 329 0.32 1.74 -4.69
N GLY A 330 0.67 2.95 -4.25
CA GLY A 330 2.06 3.28 -3.98
C GLY A 330 2.72 2.34 -2.97
N THR A 331 1.97 1.87 -1.98
CA THR A 331 2.47 0.90 -0.98
C THR A 331 2.84 -0.43 -1.63
N THR A 332 1.95 -0.99 -2.45
CA THR A 332 2.24 -2.24 -3.16
C THR A 332 3.28 -2.07 -4.26
N ALA A 333 3.44 -0.84 -4.80
CA ALA A 333 4.54 -0.54 -5.71
C ALA A 333 5.90 -0.63 -5.00
N ILE A 334 5.98 -0.09 -3.78
CA ILE A 334 7.21 -0.21 -3.00
C ILE A 334 7.51 -1.68 -2.64
N LEU A 335 6.49 -2.46 -2.28
CA LEU A 335 6.65 -3.89 -2.03
C LEU A 335 7.09 -4.67 -3.29
N LEU A 336 6.51 -4.34 -4.44
CA LEU A 336 6.92 -4.92 -5.73
C LEU A 336 8.40 -4.63 -6.03
N GLY A 337 8.80 -3.37 -5.87
CA GLY A 337 10.18 -2.99 -6.11
C GLY A 337 11.15 -3.63 -5.12
N ALA A 338 10.74 -3.85 -3.86
CA ALA A 338 11.54 -4.58 -2.88
C ALA A 338 11.72 -6.06 -3.31
N LEU A 339 10.67 -6.71 -3.82
CA LEU A 339 10.77 -8.07 -4.37
C LEU A 339 11.75 -8.12 -5.55
N LEU A 340 11.61 -7.20 -6.50
CA LEU A 340 12.51 -7.11 -7.66
C LEU A 340 13.97 -6.86 -7.24
N ALA A 341 14.21 -6.01 -6.23
CA ALA A 341 15.54 -5.76 -5.68
C ALA A 341 16.16 -6.99 -4.99
N LEU A 342 15.31 -7.91 -4.51
CA LEU A 342 15.72 -9.21 -3.95
C LEU A 342 15.79 -10.31 -5.02
N ASN A 343 15.75 -9.96 -6.32
CA ASN A 343 15.72 -10.87 -7.46
C ASN A 343 14.52 -11.84 -7.45
N VAL A 344 13.44 -11.50 -6.79
CA VAL A 344 12.19 -12.24 -6.82
C VAL A 344 11.27 -11.61 -7.85
N SER A 345 10.86 -12.37 -8.84
CA SER A 345 9.92 -11.94 -9.88
C SER A 345 8.49 -12.32 -9.46
N PRO A 346 7.69 -11.39 -8.91
CA PRO A 346 6.29 -11.67 -8.61
C PRO A 346 5.50 -11.85 -9.91
N GLY A 347 4.53 -12.73 -9.85
CA GLY A 347 3.75 -13.12 -11.04
C GLY A 347 3.16 -14.52 -10.90
N PRO A 348 2.55 -15.07 -11.96
CA PRO A 348 1.81 -16.33 -11.87
C PRO A 348 2.68 -17.54 -11.52
N ARG A 349 3.97 -17.47 -11.80
CA ARG A 349 4.93 -18.52 -11.46
C ARG A 349 5.45 -18.45 -10.03
N LEU A 350 5.26 -17.33 -9.32
CA LEU A 350 5.77 -17.19 -7.96
C LEU A 350 5.26 -18.32 -7.04
N MET A 351 4.02 -18.75 -7.25
CA MET A 351 3.43 -19.85 -6.45
C MET A 351 4.11 -21.21 -6.73
N THR A 352 4.65 -21.42 -7.93
CA THR A 352 5.29 -22.70 -8.36
C THR A 352 6.80 -22.67 -8.18
N ASP A 353 7.43 -21.56 -8.55
CA ASP A 353 8.88 -21.42 -8.56
C ASP A 353 9.43 -21.08 -7.17
N GLU A 354 8.68 -20.28 -6.40
CA GLU A 354 9.06 -19.83 -5.03
C GLU A 354 7.89 -20.02 -4.05
N PRO A 355 7.37 -21.27 -3.86
CA PRO A 355 6.19 -21.52 -3.02
C PRO A 355 6.39 -21.10 -1.56
N GLN A 356 7.62 -21.18 -1.05
CA GLN A 356 7.99 -20.73 0.28
C GLN A 356 7.72 -19.23 0.47
N ILE A 357 8.06 -18.37 -0.50
CA ILE A 357 7.81 -16.92 -0.42
C ILE A 357 6.30 -16.67 -0.49
N PHE A 358 5.64 -17.24 -1.49
CA PHE A 358 4.22 -17.03 -1.73
C PHE A 358 3.36 -17.40 -0.53
N TRP A 359 3.52 -18.63 -0.02
CA TRP A 359 2.68 -19.13 1.06
C TRP A 359 3.09 -18.58 2.43
N ALA A 360 4.41 -18.37 2.68
CA ALA A 360 4.84 -17.82 3.96
C ALA A 360 4.32 -16.40 4.19
N VAL A 361 4.27 -15.57 3.15
CA VAL A 361 3.68 -14.23 3.25
C VAL A 361 2.21 -14.31 3.61
N ILE A 362 1.42 -15.15 2.94
CA ILE A 362 -0.01 -15.33 3.23
C ILE A 362 -0.22 -15.80 4.67
N ILE A 363 0.58 -16.78 5.13
CA ILE A 363 0.47 -17.30 6.49
C ILE A 363 0.93 -16.27 7.52
N SER A 364 1.98 -15.51 7.21
CA SER A 364 2.46 -14.45 8.10
C SER A 364 1.40 -13.38 8.38
N MET A 365 0.44 -13.17 7.46
CA MET A 365 -0.68 -12.26 7.69
C MET A 365 -1.59 -12.70 8.83
N TYR A 366 -1.84 -14.00 8.98
CA TYR A 366 -2.61 -14.52 10.12
C TYR A 366 -1.87 -14.30 11.43
N ILE A 367 -0.57 -14.61 11.45
CA ILE A 367 0.29 -14.38 12.62
C ILE A 367 0.33 -12.89 12.94
N GLY A 368 0.56 -12.05 11.93
CA GLY A 368 0.60 -10.60 12.05
C GLY A 368 -0.71 -10.02 12.60
N ASN A 369 -1.86 -10.50 12.12
CA ASN A 369 -3.16 -10.06 12.63
C ASN A 369 -3.33 -10.35 14.12
N VAL A 370 -2.88 -11.53 14.60
CA VAL A 370 -2.90 -11.87 16.04
C VAL A 370 -1.98 -10.93 16.83
N VAL A 371 -0.76 -10.72 16.35
CA VAL A 371 0.20 -9.77 16.96
C VAL A 371 -0.40 -8.37 17.02
N LEU A 372 -0.98 -7.89 15.93
CA LEU A 372 -1.61 -6.57 15.84
C LEU A 372 -2.83 -6.43 16.76
N LEU A 373 -3.63 -7.49 16.91
CA LEU A 373 -4.72 -7.50 17.88
C LEU A 373 -4.19 -7.33 19.31
N ILE A 374 -3.10 -8.04 19.67
CA ILE A 374 -2.45 -7.91 20.97
C ILE A 374 -1.89 -6.52 21.18
N LEU A 375 -1.22 -5.95 20.19
CA LEU A 375 -0.66 -4.60 20.27
C LEU A 375 -1.75 -3.52 20.42
N ASN A 376 -2.84 -3.65 19.67
CA ASN A 376 -3.85 -2.60 19.56
C ASN A 376 -5.09 -2.84 20.45
N LEU A 377 -5.10 -3.88 21.29
CA LEU A 377 -6.16 -4.10 22.27
C LEU A 377 -5.62 -4.08 23.70
N PRO A 378 -4.95 -5.15 24.22
CA PRO A 378 -4.48 -5.11 25.61
C PRO A 378 -3.30 -4.16 25.84
N LEU A 379 -2.42 -3.95 24.86
CA LEU A 379 -1.23 -3.12 24.99
C LEU A 379 -1.45 -1.66 24.59
N ILE A 380 -2.60 -1.31 24.02
CA ILE A 380 -2.86 0.03 23.48
C ILE A 380 -2.72 1.17 24.54
N PRO A 381 -3.08 1.01 25.83
CA PRO A 381 -2.89 2.06 26.82
C PRO A 381 -1.42 2.45 27.04
N TYR A 382 -0.51 1.49 26.78
CA TYR A 382 0.93 1.72 26.89
C TYR A 382 1.49 2.27 25.56
N ILE A 383 1.06 1.70 24.43
CA ILE A 383 1.55 2.03 23.10
C ILE A 383 1.09 3.44 22.68
N ALA A 384 -0.13 3.84 23.04
CA ALA A 384 -0.63 5.19 22.74
C ALA A 384 0.22 6.32 23.39
N LYS A 385 1.01 6.02 24.43
CA LYS A 385 1.98 6.99 25.00
C LYS A 385 3.02 7.44 23.98
N ILE A 386 3.26 6.67 22.94
CA ILE A 386 4.17 7.06 21.84
C ILE A 386 3.69 8.34 21.13
N LEU A 387 2.39 8.59 21.10
CA LEU A 387 1.84 9.83 20.55
C LEU A 387 2.31 11.10 21.29
N THR A 388 2.87 10.93 22.49
CA THR A 388 3.45 12.04 23.29
C THR A 388 4.94 12.29 22.98
N ILE A 389 5.60 11.40 22.22
CA ILE A 389 7.03 11.55 21.88
C ILE A 389 7.19 12.71 20.89
N PRO A 390 8.11 13.66 21.15
CA PRO A 390 8.39 14.75 20.24
C PRO A 390 8.86 14.21 18.88
N ARG A 391 8.23 14.68 17.80
CA ARG A 391 8.55 14.25 16.42
C ARG A 391 9.98 14.57 16.00
N THR A 392 10.64 15.50 16.68
CA THR A 392 12.04 15.87 16.45
C THR A 392 12.99 14.67 16.59
N PHE A 393 12.67 13.66 17.41
CA PHE A 393 13.48 12.45 17.52
C PHE A 393 13.39 11.54 16.28
N LEU A 394 12.32 11.68 15.47
CA LEU A 394 12.16 10.88 14.25
C LEU A 394 13.04 11.36 13.11
N ILE A 395 13.37 12.66 13.07
CA ILE A 395 14.14 13.26 11.97
C ILE A 395 15.49 12.59 11.78
N PRO A 396 16.37 12.51 12.81
CA PRO A 396 17.67 11.86 12.66
C PRO A 396 17.54 10.38 12.33
N PHE A 397 16.51 9.70 12.86
CA PHE A 397 16.24 8.30 12.55
C PHE A 397 15.89 8.10 11.07
N ILE A 398 14.95 8.89 10.54
CA ILE A 398 14.56 8.82 9.12
C ILE A 398 15.75 9.14 8.22
N LEU A 399 16.50 10.22 8.50
CA LEU A 399 17.66 10.61 7.72
C LEU A 399 18.75 9.54 7.74
N PHE A 400 19.05 8.97 8.91
CA PHE A 400 20.05 7.92 9.04
C PHE A 400 19.71 6.71 8.17
N PHE A 401 18.50 6.15 8.30
CA PHE A 401 18.09 4.99 7.51
C PHE A 401 17.95 5.31 6.02
N THR A 402 17.54 6.52 5.67
CA THR A 402 17.43 6.94 4.26
C THR A 402 18.81 7.05 3.59
N LEU A 403 19.75 7.73 4.23
CA LEU A 403 21.10 7.93 3.67
C LEU A 403 21.90 6.63 3.69
N MET A 404 21.91 5.92 4.82
CA MET A 404 22.62 4.64 4.94
C MET A 404 22.04 3.57 4.05
N GLY A 405 20.70 3.53 3.92
CA GLY A 405 20.02 2.55 3.09
C GLY A 405 20.32 2.73 1.60
N SER A 406 20.40 3.96 1.12
CA SER A 406 20.78 4.25 -0.27
C SER A 406 22.24 3.87 -0.53
N TYR A 407 23.13 4.18 0.40
CA TYR A 407 24.56 3.85 0.28
C TYR A 407 24.82 2.34 0.29
N ILE A 408 24.23 1.62 1.28
CA ILE A 408 24.41 0.17 1.41
C ILE A 408 23.82 -0.59 0.22
N GLY A 409 22.69 -0.11 -0.34
CA GLY A 409 22.02 -0.78 -1.44
C GLY A 409 22.82 -0.86 -2.73
N GLN A 410 23.76 0.07 -2.97
CA GLN A 410 24.53 0.18 -4.21
C GLN A 410 26.05 0.31 -3.99
N ASN A 411 26.49 0.52 -2.75
CA ASN A 411 27.90 0.81 -2.39
C ASN A 411 28.51 1.96 -3.21
N ASN A 412 27.68 2.96 -3.59
CA ASN A 412 28.09 4.05 -4.46
C ASN A 412 27.65 5.41 -3.88
N SER A 413 28.60 6.35 -3.81
CA SER A 413 28.33 7.71 -3.35
C SER A 413 27.50 8.56 -4.33
N THR A 414 27.50 8.23 -5.62
CA THR A 414 26.68 8.89 -6.63
C THR A 414 25.18 8.70 -6.33
N GLU A 415 24.80 7.54 -5.77
CA GLU A 415 23.43 7.28 -5.33
C GLU A 415 22.96 8.23 -4.22
N LEU A 416 23.85 8.69 -3.35
CA LEU A 416 23.52 9.71 -2.34
C LEU A 416 23.21 11.06 -2.97
N LEU A 417 23.97 11.45 -4.00
CA LEU A 417 23.71 12.70 -4.74
C LEU A 417 22.37 12.63 -5.48
N ILE A 418 22.10 11.49 -6.12
CA ILE A 418 20.82 11.22 -6.78
C ILE A 418 19.67 11.25 -5.76
N LEU A 419 19.83 10.59 -4.61
CA LEU A 419 18.86 10.60 -3.52
C LEU A 419 18.52 12.02 -3.07
N VAL A 420 19.53 12.82 -2.78
CA VAL A 420 19.35 14.21 -2.30
C VAL A 420 18.71 15.08 -3.38
N GLY A 421 19.20 15.02 -4.61
CA GLY A 421 18.67 15.79 -5.74
C GLY A 421 17.21 15.46 -6.03
N LEU A 422 16.90 14.17 -6.19
CA LEU A 422 15.52 13.71 -6.41
C LEU A 422 14.62 13.98 -5.21
N GLY A 423 15.14 13.86 -3.98
CA GLY A 423 14.38 14.11 -2.76
C GLY A 423 14.02 15.58 -2.56
N VAL A 424 14.91 16.50 -2.92
CA VAL A 424 14.60 17.94 -2.93
C VAL A 424 13.53 18.23 -3.98
N CYS A 425 13.68 17.71 -5.21
CA CYS A 425 12.68 17.86 -6.27
C CYS A 425 11.32 17.28 -5.82
N ALA A 426 11.30 16.08 -5.25
CA ALA A 426 10.08 15.45 -4.74
C ALA A 426 9.44 16.26 -3.62
N THR A 427 10.24 16.88 -2.75
CA THR A 427 9.75 17.77 -1.70
C THR A 427 9.04 18.99 -2.29
N ILE A 428 9.65 19.65 -3.28
CA ILE A 428 9.05 20.80 -3.98
C ILE A 428 7.74 20.39 -4.66
N MET A 429 7.73 19.26 -5.37
CA MET A 429 6.53 18.74 -6.02
C MET A 429 5.43 18.42 -5.02
N ARG A 430 5.79 17.86 -3.86
CA ARG A 430 4.83 17.55 -2.78
C ARG A 430 4.24 18.83 -2.17
N PHE A 431 5.02 19.92 -2.02
CA PHE A 431 4.51 21.24 -1.65
C PHE A 431 3.51 21.79 -2.67
N ALA A 432 3.74 21.53 -3.96
CA ALA A 432 2.81 21.88 -5.04
C ALA A 432 1.63 20.89 -5.18
N ASN A 433 1.44 19.98 -4.22
CA ASN A 433 0.39 18.96 -4.19
C ASN A 433 0.41 18.01 -5.41
N TYR A 434 1.59 17.58 -5.84
CA TYR A 434 1.72 16.50 -6.81
C TYR A 434 1.72 15.15 -6.11
N PRO A 435 0.94 14.16 -6.59
CA PRO A 435 0.92 12.82 -6.00
C PRO A 435 2.18 12.03 -6.39
N MET A 436 2.95 11.55 -5.40
CA MET A 436 4.23 10.86 -5.64
C MET A 436 4.06 9.38 -6.05
N ALA A 437 2.99 8.71 -5.60
CA ALA A 437 2.74 7.29 -5.91
C ALA A 437 2.66 7.00 -7.43
N PRO A 438 1.99 7.81 -8.26
CA PRO A 438 1.98 7.63 -9.71
C PRO A 438 3.36 7.61 -10.36
N LEU A 439 4.29 8.44 -9.89
CA LEU A 439 5.67 8.46 -10.39
C LEU A 439 6.34 7.11 -10.16
N LEU A 440 6.25 6.58 -8.93
CA LEU A 440 6.87 5.30 -8.60
C LEU A 440 6.25 4.13 -9.38
N ILE A 441 4.92 4.13 -9.53
CA ILE A 441 4.22 3.09 -10.31
C ILE A 441 4.64 3.17 -11.78
N GLY A 442 4.69 4.39 -12.35
CA GLY A 442 5.18 4.61 -13.70
C GLY A 442 6.61 4.13 -13.91
N PHE A 443 7.50 4.38 -12.94
CA PHE A 443 8.87 3.91 -12.98
C PHE A 443 8.98 2.38 -12.99
N ILE A 444 8.26 1.69 -12.09
CA ILE A 444 8.30 0.22 -11.99
C ILE A 444 7.67 -0.42 -13.22
N LEU A 445 6.47 0.02 -13.58
CA LEU A 445 5.75 -0.55 -14.72
C LEU A 445 6.40 -0.20 -16.06
N GLY A 446 7.16 0.89 -16.12
CA GLY A 446 7.83 1.33 -17.34
C GLY A 446 8.79 0.30 -17.92
N ARG A 447 9.67 -0.27 -17.09
CA ARG A 447 10.56 -1.38 -17.52
C ARG A 447 9.77 -2.61 -17.93
N MET A 448 8.82 -3.03 -17.10
CA MET A 448 7.99 -4.21 -17.42
C MET A 448 7.17 -4.02 -18.70
N LEU A 449 6.68 -2.81 -18.95
CA LEU A 449 5.94 -2.45 -20.15
C LEU A 449 6.84 -2.52 -21.38
N GLU A 450 8.05 -1.95 -21.32
CA GLU A 450 9.03 -1.99 -22.40
C GLU A 450 9.44 -3.44 -22.75
N ASP A 451 9.76 -4.25 -21.74
CA ASP A 451 10.16 -5.64 -21.92
C ASP A 451 9.05 -6.47 -22.59
N ASN A 452 7.82 -6.34 -22.09
CA ASN A 452 6.68 -7.10 -22.63
C ASN A 452 6.27 -6.60 -24.01
N PHE A 453 6.32 -5.28 -24.26
CA PHE A 453 6.09 -4.71 -25.59
C PHE A 453 7.11 -5.23 -26.59
N SER A 454 8.39 -5.14 -26.24
CA SER A 454 9.49 -5.56 -27.11
C SER A 454 9.43 -7.06 -27.46
N ARG A 455 9.15 -7.91 -26.48
CA ARG A 455 8.94 -9.35 -26.69
C ARG A 455 7.72 -9.61 -27.58
N SER A 456 6.63 -8.88 -27.40
CA SER A 456 5.42 -9.03 -28.21
C SER A 456 5.67 -8.63 -29.66
N MET A 457 6.39 -7.52 -29.88
CA MET A 457 6.78 -7.07 -31.22
C MET A 457 7.63 -8.10 -31.97
N GLN A 458 8.51 -8.82 -31.25
CA GLN A 458 9.34 -9.88 -31.85
C GLN A 458 8.57 -11.16 -32.13
N LEU A 459 7.63 -11.55 -31.25
CA LEU A 459 6.89 -12.81 -31.37
C LEU A 459 5.77 -12.76 -32.42
N TYR A 460 5.23 -11.58 -32.74
CA TYR A 460 4.03 -11.40 -33.57
C TYR A 460 4.26 -10.48 -34.77
N ASP A 461 5.49 -10.37 -35.28
CA ASP A 461 5.84 -9.51 -36.40
C ASP A 461 5.24 -8.08 -36.32
N GLY A 462 5.64 -7.34 -35.29
CA GLY A 462 5.17 -5.98 -35.05
C GLY A 462 3.95 -5.92 -34.16
N ILE A 463 3.04 -5.00 -34.46
CA ILE A 463 1.85 -4.71 -33.62
C ILE A 463 0.70 -5.70 -33.83
N ASN A 464 0.88 -6.75 -34.63
CA ASN A 464 -0.16 -7.72 -34.92
C ASN A 464 -0.67 -8.47 -33.70
N PHE A 465 0.14 -8.54 -32.61
CA PHE A 465 -0.26 -9.15 -31.35
C PHE A 465 -1.56 -8.54 -30.77
N ILE A 466 -1.89 -7.29 -31.13
CA ILE A 466 -3.14 -6.66 -30.67
C ILE A 466 -4.36 -7.36 -31.25
N ILE A 467 -4.28 -7.80 -32.51
CA ILE A 467 -5.38 -8.44 -33.26
C ILE A 467 -5.36 -9.96 -33.05
N GLU A 468 -4.16 -10.56 -33.05
CA GLU A 468 -3.98 -12.02 -32.93
C GLU A 468 -4.30 -12.54 -31.51
N ARG A 469 -4.26 -11.66 -30.52
CA ARG A 469 -4.55 -11.99 -29.12
C ARG A 469 -5.81 -11.27 -28.63
N PRO A 470 -7.00 -11.92 -28.67
CA PRO A 470 -8.27 -11.28 -28.29
C PRO A 470 -8.27 -10.74 -26.86
N MET A 471 -7.60 -11.43 -25.92
CA MET A 471 -7.49 -10.98 -24.54
C MET A 471 -6.73 -9.65 -24.43
N THR A 472 -5.67 -9.48 -25.22
CA THR A 472 -4.91 -8.22 -25.31
C THR A 472 -5.83 -7.08 -25.74
N MET A 473 -6.67 -7.30 -26.76
CA MET A 473 -7.64 -6.31 -27.25
C MET A 473 -8.65 -5.93 -26.15
N VAL A 474 -9.21 -6.92 -25.44
CA VAL A 474 -10.14 -6.68 -24.33
C VAL A 474 -9.49 -5.84 -23.23
N LEU A 475 -8.25 -6.14 -22.84
CA LEU A 475 -7.52 -5.38 -21.83
C LEU A 475 -7.24 -3.94 -22.30
N LEU A 476 -6.85 -3.73 -23.56
CA LEU A 476 -6.62 -2.40 -24.10
C LEU A 476 -7.94 -1.58 -24.17
N PHE A 477 -9.06 -2.21 -24.55
CA PHE A 477 -10.38 -1.56 -24.45
C PHE A 477 -10.73 -1.17 -23.01
N LEU A 478 -10.44 -2.04 -22.03
CA LEU A 478 -10.63 -1.73 -20.61
C LEU A 478 -9.78 -0.53 -20.20
N ALA A 479 -8.52 -0.48 -20.63
CA ALA A 479 -7.62 0.64 -20.36
C ALA A 479 -8.17 1.95 -20.93
N ALA A 480 -8.61 1.96 -22.18
CA ALA A 480 -9.22 3.11 -22.83
C ALA A 480 -10.51 3.56 -22.10
N PHE A 481 -11.34 2.62 -21.70
CA PHE A 481 -12.56 2.90 -20.92
C PHE A 481 -12.23 3.59 -19.58
N LEU A 482 -11.22 3.12 -18.86
CA LEU A 482 -10.79 3.70 -17.59
C LEU A 482 -10.30 5.15 -17.72
N VAL A 483 -9.75 5.55 -18.86
CA VAL A 483 -9.31 6.92 -19.12
C VAL A 483 -10.46 7.80 -19.62
N ILE A 484 -11.26 7.30 -20.56
CA ILE A 484 -12.29 8.08 -21.26
C ILE A 484 -13.46 8.43 -20.33
N VAL A 485 -13.93 7.49 -19.50
CA VAL A 485 -15.14 7.70 -18.67
C VAL A 485 -14.96 8.82 -17.64
N PRO A 486 -13.87 8.89 -16.86
CA PRO A 486 -13.64 10.02 -15.96
C PRO A 486 -13.52 11.35 -16.71
N TYR A 487 -12.85 11.35 -17.88
CA TYR A 487 -12.70 12.55 -18.70
C TYR A 487 -14.04 13.10 -19.19
N LEU A 488 -14.94 12.22 -19.66
CA LEU A 488 -16.29 12.62 -20.09
C LEU A 488 -17.15 13.15 -18.94
N ARG A 489 -17.00 12.59 -17.73
CA ARG A 489 -17.70 13.09 -16.53
C ARG A 489 -17.21 14.49 -16.15
N LEU A 490 -15.90 14.73 -16.17
CA LEU A 490 -15.30 16.04 -15.90
C LEU A 490 -15.71 17.09 -16.95
N ALA A 491 -15.80 16.70 -18.22
CA ALA A 491 -16.24 17.59 -19.29
C ALA A 491 -17.73 17.98 -19.17
N LYS A 492 -18.58 17.08 -18.65
CA LYS A 492 -20.00 17.38 -18.37
C LYS A 492 -20.18 18.29 -17.15
N SER A 493 -19.38 18.12 -16.09
CA SER A 493 -19.45 18.97 -14.89
C SER A 493 -19.11 20.43 -15.19
N LYS A 494 -18.10 20.69 -16.05
CA LYS A 494 -17.72 22.05 -16.47
C LYS A 494 -18.74 22.76 -17.42
N LYS A 495 -19.77 22.07 -17.91
CA LYS A 495 -20.81 22.66 -18.76
C LYS A 495 -22.06 23.04 -17.95
N VAL A 496 -22.10 22.71 -16.66
CA VAL A 496 -23.26 22.98 -15.77
C VAL A 496 -23.00 24.17 -14.84
N ASP A 497 -21.74 24.58 -14.72
CA ASP A 497 -21.28 25.82 -14.07
C ASP A 497 -21.07 26.91 -15.17
#